data_618945d37867fc80fe5ba1341166e918
#
_entry.id   618945d37867fc80fe5ba1341166e918
#
_cell.length_a   1.000
_cell.length_b   1.000
_cell.length_c   1.000
_cell.angle_alpha   90.00
_cell.angle_beta   90.00
_cell.angle_gamma   90.00
#
_symmetry.space_group_name_H-M   'P 1'
#
loop_
_entity.id
_entity.type
_entity.pdbx_description
1 polymer ?
#
loop_
_entity_poly.entity_id
_entity_poly.type
_entity_poly.pdbx_seq_one_letter_code
_entity_poly.pdbx_strand_id
1 'polypeptide(L)'
;MKTEYRQKLPHIQPVGAGFFVTFSLFGIVPKKKLDTLKENYILRFNKATEIIDAHRRNLEIFTLRKQYLIEYDNILDAINKGPDYLKDNNIRNIITKELFKNDGLLYDLTAYCIMSNHVHILIDTSIQLSDISDDIELEMKYVSLDKIMKKIKGPTAMYCNKLLHRSGQFWERESFDIYIRNEKMFNNVISYILQNPVKADIVKHWEEYPVSYVKS
;
A
#
# COMPACT_ATOMS: atom_id res chain seq x y z
N MET A 1 -4.60 -12.37 -18.13
CA MET A 1 -4.83 -11.21 -17.22
C MET A 1 -3.59 -10.34 -17.15
N LYS A 2 -3.70 -9.00 -17.11
CA LYS A 2 -2.53 -8.11 -17.00
C LYS A 2 -2.03 -8.11 -15.56
N THR A 3 -0.83 -8.62 -15.33
CA THR A 3 -0.12 -8.60 -14.05
C THR A 3 0.78 -7.37 -13.89
N GLU A 4 0.95 -6.60 -14.96
CA GLU A 4 1.71 -5.35 -14.99
C GLU A 4 0.88 -4.25 -15.63
N TYR A 5 0.87 -3.07 -15.01
CA TYR A 5 0.26 -1.87 -15.59
C TYR A 5 1.06 -0.62 -15.22
N ARG A 6 0.94 0.42 -16.06
CA ARG A 6 1.52 1.73 -15.78
C ARG A 6 0.40 2.74 -15.58
N GLN A 7 0.42 3.40 -14.43
CA GLN A 7 -0.19 4.72 -14.27
C GLN A 7 0.93 5.76 -14.46
N LYS A 8 1.56 6.21 -13.37
CA LYS A 8 2.79 6.99 -13.40
C LYS A 8 4.01 6.16 -13.01
N LEU A 9 3.78 5.10 -12.22
CA LEU A 9 4.79 4.12 -11.82
C LEU A 9 4.43 2.74 -12.38
N PRO A 10 5.42 1.89 -12.71
CA PRO A 10 5.16 0.51 -13.09
C PRO A 10 4.72 -0.31 -11.85
N HIS A 11 3.65 -1.07 -11.99
CA HIS A 11 3.14 -1.98 -10.97
C HIS A 11 3.31 -3.43 -11.44
N ILE A 12 3.84 -4.29 -10.56
CA ILE A 12 3.97 -5.73 -10.79
C ILE A 12 3.09 -6.40 -9.75
N GLN A 13 1.97 -6.96 -10.20
CA GLN A 13 0.92 -7.51 -9.34
C GLN A 13 0.57 -8.94 -9.78
N PRO A 14 1.39 -9.94 -9.37
CA PRO A 14 1.07 -11.35 -9.64
C PRO A 14 -0.27 -11.73 -9.04
N VAL A 15 -0.99 -12.58 -9.76
CA VAL A 15 -2.28 -13.13 -9.30
C VAL A 15 -2.06 -13.96 -8.04
N GLY A 16 -2.93 -13.79 -7.04
CA GLY A 16 -2.88 -14.55 -5.80
C GLY A 16 -1.67 -14.25 -4.91
N ALA A 17 -0.96 -13.15 -5.15
CA ALA A 17 0.17 -12.78 -4.30
C ALA A 17 -0.25 -12.02 -3.05
N GLY A 18 0.60 -12.06 -2.03
CA GLY A 18 0.55 -11.13 -0.92
C GLY A 18 1.12 -9.77 -1.33
N PHE A 19 0.54 -8.69 -0.84
CA PHE A 19 0.94 -7.32 -1.16
C PHE A 19 1.10 -6.47 0.08
N PHE A 20 2.26 -5.82 0.19
CA PHE A 20 2.43 -4.67 1.05
C PHE A 20 2.05 -3.41 0.28
N VAL A 21 1.17 -2.59 0.85
CA VAL A 21 0.67 -1.37 0.20
C VAL A 21 0.74 -0.19 1.16
N THR A 22 1.28 0.94 0.67
CA THR A 22 1.23 2.24 1.35
C THR A 22 0.36 3.20 0.52
N PHE A 23 -0.57 3.89 1.18
CA PHE A 23 -1.35 4.96 0.57
C PHE A 23 -1.53 6.14 1.53
N SER A 24 -1.45 7.35 1.02
CA SER A 24 -1.35 8.57 1.81
C SER A 24 -2.45 9.58 1.49
N LEU A 25 -2.66 10.53 2.40
CA LEU A 25 -3.54 11.67 2.19
C LEU A 25 -3.07 12.51 0.99
N PHE A 26 -4.03 13.05 0.24
CA PHE A 26 -3.75 13.91 -0.89
C PHE A 26 -3.05 15.21 -0.45
N GLY A 27 -2.00 15.57 -1.18
CA GLY A 27 -1.25 16.80 -0.97
C GLY A 27 -0.33 16.79 0.24
N ILE A 28 -0.13 15.64 0.91
CA ILE A 28 0.81 15.55 2.03
C ILE A 28 2.26 15.71 1.57
N VAL A 29 2.64 15.05 0.48
CA VAL A 29 3.99 15.19 -0.08
C VAL A 29 4.01 16.39 -1.03
N PRO A 30 4.92 17.38 -0.82
CA PRO A 30 5.08 18.50 -1.75
C PRO A 30 5.32 18.00 -3.17
N LYS A 31 4.54 18.51 -4.14
CA LYS A 31 4.55 18.05 -5.53
C LYS A 31 5.97 17.94 -6.11
N LYS A 32 6.81 18.94 -5.88
CA LYS A 32 8.21 18.95 -6.37
C LYS A 32 9.01 17.75 -5.84
N LYS A 33 8.89 17.43 -4.54
CA LYS A 33 9.58 16.26 -3.95
C LYS A 33 9.07 14.95 -4.54
N LEU A 34 7.73 14.84 -4.69
CA LEU A 34 7.11 13.65 -5.28
C LEU A 34 7.51 13.46 -6.75
N ASP A 35 7.52 14.53 -7.54
CA ASP A 35 7.92 14.48 -8.94
C ASP A 35 9.40 14.07 -9.07
N THR A 36 10.32 14.69 -8.29
CA THR A 36 11.74 14.31 -8.28
C THR A 36 11.94 12.83 -7.89
N LEU A 37 11.24 12.35 -6.86
CA LEU A 37 11.34 10.94 -6.44
C LEU A 37 10.87 10.00 -7.56
N LYS A 38 9.76 10.32 -8.23
CA LYS A 38 9.21 9.55 -9.35
C LYS A 38 10.13 9.55 -10.57
N GLU A 39 10.66 10.70 -10.94
CA GLU A 39 11.58 10.84 -12.08
C GLU A 39 12.85 10.02 -11.86
N ASN A 40 13.46 10.09 -10.68
CA ASN A 40 14.62 9.28 -10.32
C ASN A 40 14.33 7.78 -10.39
N TYR A 41 13.18 7.37 -9.86
CA TYR A 41 12.75 5.97 -9.93
C TYR A 41 12.54 5.50 -11.38
N ILE A 42 11.82 6.26 -12.20
CA ILE A 42 11.55 5.92 -13.60
C ILE A 42 12.86 5.81 -14.40
N LEU A 43 13.79 6.76 -14.20
CA LEU A 43 15.10 6.74 -14.87
C LEU A 43 15.86 5.44 -14.52
N ARG A 44 15.94 5.09 -13.25
CA ARG A 44 16.63 3.88 -12.79
C ARG A 44 15.91 2.61 -13.23
N PHE A 45 14.58 2.60 -13.19
CA PHE A 45 13.76 1.50 -13.68
C PHE A 45 14.00 1.22 -15.15
N ASN A 46 14.00 2.25 -16.02
CA ASN A 46 14.24 2.09 -17.43
C ASN A 46 15.63 1.49 -17.68
N LYS A 47 16.68 1.96 -16.98
CA LYS A 47 18.03 1.35 -17.06
C LYS A 47 18.02 -0.11 -16.61
N ALA A 48 17.30 -0.45 -15.57
CA ALA A 48 17.19 -1.83 -15.10
C ALA A 48 16.48 -2.74 -16.11
N THR A 49 15.53 -2.23 -16.89
CA THR A 49 14.85 -3.01 -17.95
C THR A 49 15.77 -3.38 -19.11
N GLU A 50 16.90 -2.68 -19.30
CA GLU A 50 17.90 -2.96 -20.33
C GLU A 50 18.83 -4.12 -19.97
N ILE A 51 18.83 -4.61 -18.73
CA ILE A 51 19.62 -5.75 -18.27
C ILE A 51 19.15 -7.00 -19.00
N ILE A 52 20.05 -7.64 -19.77
CA ILE A 52 19.75 -8.82 -20.59
C ILE A 52 19.39 -10.02 -19.70
N ASP A 53 20.17 -10.28 -18.65
CA ASP A 53 19.90 -11.38 -17.72
C ASP A 53 18.61 -11.14 -16.96
N ALA A 54 17.63 -12.02 -17.14
CA ALA A 54 16.30 -11.88 -16.57
C ALA A 54 16.30 -11.94 -15.04
N HIS A 55 17.14 -12.80 -14.43
CA HIS A 55 17.21 -12.93 -12.99
C HIS A 55 17.77 -11.65 -12.35
N ARG A 56 18.90 -11.16 -12.88
CA ARG A 56 19.53 -9.91 -12.43
C ARG A 56 18.61 -8.70 -12.63
N ARG A 57 17.93 -8.63 -13.79
CA ARG A 57 16.95 -7.58 -14.09
C ARG A 57 15.82 -7.55 -13.05
N ASN A 58 15.22 -8.70 -12.76
CA ASN A 58 14.14 -8.81 -11.78
C ASN A 58 14.59 -8.47 -10.35
N LEU A 59 15.81 -8.83 -9.97
CA LEU A 59 16.39 -8.47 -8.69
C LEU A 59 16.63 -6.97 -8.59
N GLU A 60 17.17 -6.34 -9.63
CA GLU A 60 17.42 -4.89 -9.68
C GLU A 60 16.10 -4.11 -9.59
N ILE A 61 15.10 -4.46 -10.40
CA ILE A 61 13.78 -3.83 -10.37
C ILE A 61 13.16 -3.94 -8.98
N PHE A 62 13.25 -5.10 -8.35
CA PHE A 62 12.73 -5.29 -7.00
C PHE A 62 13.45 -4.42 -5.97
N THR A 63 14.78 -4.33 -6.07
CA THR A 63 15.60 -3.49 -5.19
C THR A 63 15.22 -2.01 -5.33
N LEU A 64 15.05 -1.54 -6.56
CA LEU A 64 14.61 -0.17 -6.85
C LEU A 64 13.23 0.14 -6.26
N ARG A 65 12.28 -0.79 -6.37
CA ARG A 65 10.94 -0.63 -5.76
C ARG A 65 11.02 -0.50 -4.25
N LYS A 66 11.83 -1.36 -3.62
CA LYS A 66 12.04 -1.30 -2.16
C LYS A 66 12.68 0.04 -1.74
N GLN A 67 13.68 0.52 -2.47
CA GLN A 67 14.32 1.81 -2.20
C GLN A 67 13.34 2.97 -2.33
N TYR A 68 12.55 2.99 -3.42
CA TYR A 68 11.52 4.00 -3.62
C TYR A 68 10.51 4.03 -2.47
N LEU A 69 10.05 2.86 -2.01
CA LEU A 69 9.14 2.77 -0.87
C LEU A 69 9.75 3.40 0.39
N ILE A 70 10.99 3.00 0.73
CA ILE A 70 11.67 3.51 1.93
C ILE A 70 11.85 5.03 1.84
N GLU A 71 12.24 5.55 0.69
CA GLU A 71 12.38 6.99 0.47
C GLU A 71 11.03 7.72 0.58
N TYR A 72 9.96 7.13 0.03
CA TYR A 72 8.61 7.70 0.10
C TYR A 72 8.10 7.73 1.55
N ASP A 73 8.24 6.62 2.28
CA ASP A 73 7.81 6.52 3.68
C ASP A 73 8.62 7.48 4.58
N ASN A 74 9.93 7.58 4.39
CA ASN A 74 10.76 8.56 5.11
C ASN A 74 10.31 10.01 4.87
N ILE A 75 9.82 10.32 3.65
CA ILE A 75 9.24 11.64 3.36
C ILE A 75 7.93 11.82 4.14
N LEU A 76 7.06 10.80 4.17
CA LEU A 76 5.78 10.85 4.90
C LEU A 76 5.99 11.03 6.41
N ASP A 77 6.94 10.30 6.99
CA ASP A 77 7.27 10.36 8.41
C ASP A 77 7.89 11.70 8.82
N ALA A 78 8.71 12.30 7.95
CA ALA A 78 9.36 13.58 8.20
C ALA A 78 8.43 14.80 8.04
N ILE A 79 7.20 14.63 7.56
CA ILE A 79 6.28 15.74 7.32
C ILE A 79 5.49 16.07 8.59
N ASN A 80 5.82 17.23 9.17
CA ASN A 80 5.15 17.76 10.35
C ASN A 80 4.07 18.80 10.04
N LYS A 81 3.90 19.19 8.74
CA LYS A 81 2.92 20.19 8.29
C LYS A 81 2.12 19.64 7.11
N GLY A 82 0.81 19.73 7.18
CA GLY A 82 -0.08 19.26 6.12
C GLY A 82 -1.30 18.55 6.69
N PRO A 83 -2.11 17.89 5.84
CA PRO A 83 -3.28 17.15 6.28
C PRO A 83 -2.86 15.95 7.15
N ASP A 84 -3.41 15.89 8.37
CA ASP A 84 -3.17 14.82 9.35
C ASP A 84 -4.49 14.23 9.87
N TYR A 85 -5.51 14.23 9.00
CA TYR A 85 -6.88 13.81 9.32
C TYR A 85 -6.96 12.42 9.96
N LEU A 86 -5.96 11.55 9.71
CA LEU A 86 -5.94 10.21 10.26
C LEU A 86 -5.60 10.16 11.77
N LYS A 87 -5.38 11.30 12.41
CA LYS A 87 -5.32 11.41 13.88
C LYS A 87 -6.70 11.32 14.52
N ASP A 88 -7.77 11.66 13.78
CA ASP A 88 -9.15 11.58 14.28
C ASP A 88 -9.60 10.11 14.40
N ASN A 89 -10.05 9.71 15.58
CA ASN A 89 -10.48 8.34 15.86
C ASN A 89 -11.70 7.91 15.03
N ASN A 90 -12.60 8.82 14.67
CA ASN A 90 -13.74 8.50 13.81
C ASN A 90 -13.27 8.22 12.38
N ILE A 91 -12.27 8.97 11.88
CA ILE A 91 -11.63 8.72 10.58
C ILE A 91 -10.94 7.35 10.60
N ARG A 92 -10.16 7.05 11.64
CA ARG A 92 -9.51 5.75 11.83
C ARG A 92 -10.51 4.60 11.81
N ASN A 93 -11.63 4.75 12.53
CA ASN A 93 -12.70 3.76 12.58
C ASN A 93 -13.33 3.52 11.19
N ILE A 94 -13.53 4.57 10.38
CA ILE A 94 -14.04 4.44 9.01
C ILE A 94 -13.06 3.59 8.19
N ILE A 95 -11.76 3.88 8.26
CA ILE A 95 -10.74 3.18 7.50
C ILE A 95 -10.66 1.72 7.96
N THR A 96 -10.59 1.47 9.25
CA THR A 96 -10.53 0.12 9.83
C THR A 96 -11.74 -0.73 9.38
N LYS A 97 -12.95 -0.18 9.45
CA LYS A 97 -14.15 -0.89 8.98
C LYS A 97 -14.08 -1.27 7.50
N GLU A 98 -13.59 -0.37 6.65
CA GLU A 98 -13.47 -0.68 5.21
C GLU A 98 -12.33 -1.68 4.93
N LEU A 99 -11.26 -1.71 5.73
CA LEU A 99 -10.22 -2.74 5.63
C LEU A 99 -10.78 -4.13 5.97
N PHE A 100 -11.58 -4.26 7.02
CA PHE A 100 -12.20 -5.55 7.41
C PHE A 100 -13.38 -5.96 6.54
N LYS A 101 -14.01 -5.06 5.80
CA LYS A 101 -15.21 -5.34 5.01
C LYS A 101 -15.04 -6.44 3.95
N ASN A 102 -13.86 -6.53 3.35
CA ASN A 102 -13.54 -7.51 2.33
C ASN A 102 -12.47 -8.52 2.80
N ASP A 103 -12.13 -8.52 4.09
CA ASP A 103 -11.29 -9.52 4.72
C ASP A 103 -12.00 -10.88 4.69
N GLY A 104 -11.28 -11.94 4.34
CA GLY A 104 -11.85 -13.27 4.13
C GLY A 104 -12.63 -13.44 2.81
N LEU A 105 -12.77 -12.39 1.98
CA LEU A 105 -13.48 -12.42 0.70
C LEU A 105 -12.58 -12.11 -0.50
N LEU A 106 -11.97 -10.93 -0.50
CA LEU A 106 -11.08 -10.47 -1.58
C LEU A 106 -9.60 -10.57 -1.21
N TYR A 107 -9.32 -10.65 0.06
CA TYR A 107 -7.99 -10.79 0.62
C TYR A 107 -8.06 -11.27 2.07
N ASP A 108 -6.97 -11.83 2.55
CA ASP A 108 -6.68 -11.96 3.97
C ASP A 108 -5.93 -10.73 4.44
N LEU A 109 -6.50 -9.98 5.41
CA LEU A 109 -5.86 -8.83 6.03
C LEU A 109 -4.87 -9.30 7.10
N THR A 110 -3.59 -9.31 6.77
CA THR A 110 -2.54 -9.82 7.67
C THR A 110 -2.11 -8.79 8.70
N ALA A 111 -1.87 -7.55 8.27
CA ALA A 111 -1.45 -6.48 9.17
C ALA A 111 -1.83 -5.11 8.60
N TYR A 112 -2.00 -4.12 9.47
CA TYR A 112 -2.06 -2.71 9.10
C TYR A 112 -1.54 -1.79 10.19
N CYS A 113 -1.18 -0.57 9.79
CA CYS A 113 -0.94 0.55 10.69
C CYS A 113 -1.48 1.84 10.05
N ILE A 114 -2.32 2.58 10.78
CA ILE A 114 -2.88 3.87 10.35
C ILE A 114 -2.09 4.98 11.02
N MET A 115 -1.16 5.58 10.30
CA MET A 115 -0.38 6.74 10.74
C MET A 115 -1.21 8.03 10.63
N SER A 116 -0.65 9.18 10.98
CA SER A 116 -1.37 10.47 10.95
C SER A 116 -1.77 10.94 9.54
N ASN A 117 -1.05 10.52 8.51
CA ASN A 117 -1.18 11.01 7.14
C ASN A 117 -1.11 9.91 6.06
N HIS A 118 -0.86 8.67 6.44
CA HIS A 118 -0.79 7.52 5.55
C HIS A 118 -1.20 6.22 6.24
N VAL A 119 -1.39 5.18 5.45
CA VAL A 119 -1.77 3.85 5.92
C VAL A 119 -0.88 2.80 5.27
N HIS A 120 -0.39 1.88 6.05
CA HIS A 120 0.27 0.65 5.61
C HIS A 120 -0.68 -0.53 5.78
N ILE A 121 -0.76 -1.39 4.78
CA ILE A 121 -1.49 -2.67 4.86
C ILE A 121 -0.65 -3.79 4.27
N LEU A 122 -0.78 -4.98 4.85
CA LEU A 122 -0.33 -6.24 4.27
C LEU A 122 -1.55 -7.12 4.06
N ILE A 123 -1.82 -7.46 2.81
CA ILE A 123 -2.96 -8.29 2.40
C ILE A 123 -2.48 -9.46 1.54
N ASP A 124 -3.12 -10.61 1.65
CA ASP A 124 -2.89 -11.76 0.78
C ASP A 124 -4.13 -12.01 -0.09
N THR A 125 -3.94 -12.01 -1.41
CA THR A 125 -5.03 -12.20 -2.38
C THR A 125 -5.20 -13.66 -2.83
N SER A 126 -4.40 -14.59 -2.30
CA SER A 126 -4.46 -16.01 -2.65
C SER A 126 -5.80 -16.67 -2.28
N ILE A 127 -6.48 -16.13 -1.28
CA ILE A 127 -7.83 -16.59 -0.87
C ILE A 127 -8.83 -16.58 -2.05
N GLN A 128 -8.67 -15.71 -3.02
CA GLN A 128 -9.54 -15.66 -4.19
C GLN A 128 -9.33 -16.84 -5.16
N LEU A 129 -8.26 -17.61 -4.99
CA LEU A 129 -7.92 -18.74 -5.89
C LEU A 129 -8.55 -20.06 -5.45
N SER A 130 -9.07 -20.16 -4.23
CA SER A 130 -9.63 -21.41 -3.68
C SER A 130 -10.76 -21.99 -4.51
N ASP A 131 -11.56 -21.12 -5.15
CA ASP A 131 -12.75 -21.50 -5.90
C ASP A 131 -12.62 -21.26 -7.41
N ILE A 132 -11.40 -21.12 -7.92
CA ILE A 132 -11.11 -20.88 -9.34
C ILE A 132 -10.55 -22.16 -9.95
N SER A 133 -11.22 -22.68 -10.97
CA SER A 133 -10.89 -23.97 -11.60
C SER A 133 -10.07 -23.83 -12.89
N ASP A 134 -10.17 -22.70 -13.59
CA ASP A 134 -9.50 -22.46 -14.87
C ASP A 134 -9.18 -20.99 -15.15
N ASP A 135 -8.45 -20.72 -16.24
CA ASP A 135 -8.03 -19.38 -16.63
C ASP A 135 -9.20 -18.44 -17.00
N ILE A 136 -10.30 -18.98 -17.52
CA ILE A 136 -11.49 -18.20 -17.89
C ILE A 136 -12.15 -17.71 -16.61
N GLU A 137 -12.34 -18.61 -15.67
CA GLU A 137 -12.93 -18.28 -14.36
C GLU A 137 -12.04 -17.30 -13.59
N LEU A 138 -10.71 -17.45 -13.67
CA LEU A 138 -9.74 -16.52 -13.12
C LEU A 138 -9.93 -15.10 -13.66
N GLU A 139 -10.05 -14.94 -14.98
CA GLU A 139 -10.27 -13.62 -15.59
C GLU A 139 -11.61 -13.00 -15.21
N MET A 140 -12.63 -13.80 -15.00
CA MET A 140 -13.97 -13.33 -14.64
C MET A 140 -14.10 -12.95 -13.16
N LYS A 141 -13.55 -13.76 -12.26
CA LYS A 141 -13.80 -13.64 -10.81
C LYS A 141 -12.71 -12.90 -10.05
N TYR A 142 -11.43 -13.00 -10.47
CA TYR A 142 -10.33 -12.41 -9.72
C TYR A 142 -10.38 -10.89 -9.70
N VAL A 143 -10.35 -10.33 -8.50
CA VAL A 143 -10.32 -8.89 -8.26
C VAL A 143 -8.89 -8.45 -8.04
N SER A 144 -8.30 -7.75 -9.01
CA SER A 144 -6.92 -7.27 -8.96
C SER A 144 -6.70 -6.24 -7.83
N LEU A 145 -5.45 -6.10 -7.39
CA LEU A 145 -5.08 -5.18 -6.31
C LEU A 145 -5.55 -3.74 -6.55
N ASP A 146 -5.47 -3.24 -7.78
CA ASP A 146 -5.94 -1.88 -8.11
C ASP A 146 -7.45 -1.73 -7.89
N LYS A 147 -8.25 -2.77 -8.18
CA LYS A 147 -9.68 -2.80 -7.89
C LYS A 147 -9.97 -2.91 -6.40
N ILE A 148 -9.19 -3.71 -5.66
CA ILE A 148 -9.25 -3.79 -4.18
C ILE A 148 -8.97 -2.42 -3.58
N MET A 149 -7.89 -1.75 -4.00
CA MET A 149 -7.54 -0.42 -3.49
C MET A 149 -8.62 0.62 -3.81
N LYS A 150 -9.28 0.55 -4.97
CA LYS A 150 -10.44 1.41 -5.29
C LYS A 150 -11.62 1.15 -4.35
N LYS A 151 -11.87 -0.12 -3.99
CA LYS A 151 -12.93 -0.50 -3.04
C LYS A 151 -12.64 -0.02 -1.61
N ILE A 152 -11.37 0.13 -1.23
CA ILE A 152 -10.96 0.69 0.07
C ILE A 152 -10.96 2.22 0.03
N LYS A 153 -10.24 2.82 -0.93
CA LYS A 153 -10.01 4.27 -0.99
C LYS A 153 -11.26 5.07 -1.37
N GLY A 154 -12.14 4.53 -2.23
CA GLY A 154 -13.35 5.22 -2.67
C GLY A 154 -14.33 5.48 -1.52
N PRO A 155 -14.86 4.44 -0.85
CA PRO A 155 -15.77 4.60 0.26
C PRO A 155 -15.16 5.38 1.44
N THR A 156 -13.90 5.09 1.81
CA THR A 156 -13.23 5.82 2.90
C THR A 156 -13.10 7.30 2.57
N ALA A 157 -12.74 7.69 1.34
CA ALA A 157 -12.70 9.09 0.94
C ALA A 157 -14.05 9.78 1.05
N MET A 158 -15.13 9.08 0.63
CA MET A 158 -16.49 9.60 0.70
C MET A 158 -16.93 9.84 2.15
N TYR A 159 -16.77 8.84 3.02
CA TYR A 159 -17.20 8.93 4.41
C TYR A 159 -16.35 9.91 5.22
N CYS A 160 -15.02 9.92 5.01
CA CYS A 160 -14.13 10.85 5.69
C CYS A 160 -14.38 12.30 5.25
N ASN A 161 -14.57 12.56 3.96
CA ASN A 161 -14.92 13.90 3.48
C ASN A 161 -16.26 14.38 4.05
N LYS A 162 -17.26 13.48 4.15
CA LYS A 162 -18.55 13.80 4.78
C LYS A 162 -18.38 14.17 6.25
N LEU A 163 -17.61 13.38 7.00
CA LEU A 163 -17.34 13.63 8.42
C LEU A 163 -16.60 14.96 8.64
N LEU A 164 -15.65 15.27 7.79
CA LEU A 164 -14.83 16.49 7.85
C LEU A 164 -15.52 17.72 7.22
N HIS A 165 -16.76 17.59 6.74
CA HIS A 165 -17.50 18.64 6.04
C HIS A 165 -16.70 19.28 4.88
N ARG A 166 -15.94 18.44 4.14
CA ARG A 166 -15.09 18.86 3.03
C ARG A 166 -15.44 18.10 1.74
N SER A 167 -14.96 18.60 0.62
CA SER A 167 -15.05 17.96 -0.71
C SER A 167 -13.66 17.83 -1.34
N GLY A 168 -13.62 17.14 -2.48
CA GLY A 168 -12.40 16.96 -3.25
C GLY A 168 -11.63 15.70 -2.89
N GLN A 169 -10.40 15.62 -3.34
CA GLN A 169 -9.56 14.45 -3.21
C GLN A 169 -9.12 14.25 -1.77
N PHE A 170 -9.30 13.02 -1.24
CA PHE A 170 -8.89 12.64 0.11
C PHE A 170 -7.56 11.88 0.11
N TRP A 171 -7.44 10.87 -0.75
CA TRP A 171 -6.24 10.06 -0.91
C TRP A 171 -5.43 10.48 -2.13
N GLU A 172 -4.11 10.34 -2.08
CA GLU A 172 -3.31 10.37 -3.30
C GLU A 172 -3.83 9.34 -4.31
N ARG A 173 -3.75 9.63 -5.62
CA ARG A 173 -4.26 8.71 -6.66
C ARG A 173 -3.53 7.39 -6.63
N GLU A 174 -2.21 7.46 -6.67
CA GLU A 174 -1.36 6.29 -6.62
C GLU A 174 -1.22 5.78 -5.20
N SER A 175 -1.21 4.46 -5.06
CA SER A 175 -0.72 3.75 -3.88
C SER A 175 0.61 3.11 -4.27
N PHE A 176 1.50 2.97 -3.32
CA PHE A 176 2.71 2.22 -3.54
C PHE A 176 2.49 0.77 -3.13
N ASP A 177 2.88 -0.20 -3.98
CA ASP A 177 2.72 -1.62 -3.70
C ASP A 177 3.99 -2.42 -4.00
N ILE A 178 4.26 -3.43 -3.19
CA ILE A 178 5.28 -4.47 -3.42
C ILE A 178 4.66 -5.83 -3.15
N TYR A 179 4.79 -6.77 -4.10
CA TYR A 179 4.37 -8.13 -3.85
C TYR A 179 5.37 -8.90 -2.98
N ILE A 180 4.86 -9.76 -2.12
CA ILE A 180 5.63 -10.57 -1.18
C ILE A 180 6.20 -11.78 -1.93
N ARG A 181 7.52 -11.99 -1.84
CA ARG A 181 8.24 -13.02 -2.58
C ARG A 181 8.51 -14.29 -1.78
N ASN A 182 8.60 -14.16 -0.48
CA ASN A 182 8.93 -15.28 0.42
C ASN A 182 8.56 -14.94 1.86
N GLU A 183 8.59 -15.95 2.71
CA GLU A 183 8.27 -15.85 4.13
C GLU A 183 9.15 -14.85 4.89
N LYS A 184 10.46 -14.80 4.61
CA LYS A 184 11.36 -13.82 5.24
C LYS A 184 10.92 -12.39 4.96
N MET A 185 10.52 -12.10 3.73
CA MET A 185 10.00 -10.78 3.35
C MET A 185 8.66 -10.51 4.03
N PHE A 186 7.77 -11.50 4.09
CA PHE A 186 6.49 -11.42 4.78
C PHE A 186 6.68 -10.99 6.24
N ASN A 187 7.51 -11.70 7.00
CA ASN A 187 7.79 -11.40 8.39
C ASN A 187 8.46 -10.02 8.58
N ASN A 188 9.38 -9.64 7.68
CA ASN A 188 10.01 -8.32 7.70
C ASN A 188 8.99 -7.20 7.46
N VAL A 189 8.02 -7.40 6.58
CA VAL A 189 6.97 -6.42 6.29
C VAL A 189 6.00 -6.28 7.48
N ILE A 190 5.61 -7.37 8.13
CA ILE A 190 4.82 -7.30 9.36
C ILE A 190 5.57 -6.45 10.40
N SER A 191 6.83 -6.80 10.68
CA SER A 191 7.65 -6.04 11.63
C SER A 191 7.77 -4.57 11.24
N TYR A 192 7.94 -4.29 9.94
CA TYR A 192 8.02 -2.93 9.42
C TYR A 192 6.73 -2.14 9.68
N ILE A 193 5.57 -2.72 9.40
CA ILE A 193 4.25 -2.09 9.62
C ILE A 193 4.04 -1.78 11.09
N LEU A 194 4.30 -2.76 11.97
CA LEU A 194 4.08 -2.61 13.41
C LEU A 194 5.06 -1.62 14.06
N GLN A 195 6.31 -1.56 13.57
CA GLN A 195 7.31 -0.65 14.12
C GLN A 195 7.18 0.80 13.63
N ASN A 196 6.28 1.12 12.69
CA ASN A 196 6.11 2.49 12.20
C ASN A 196 5.80 3.51 13.31
N PRO A 197 4.83 3.30 14.23
CA PRO A 197 4.54 4.26 15.29
C PRO A 197 5.67 4.37 16.31
N VAL A 198 6.49 3.34 16.49
CA VAL A 198 7.69 3.38 17.35
C VAL A 198 8.79 4.22 16.71
N LYS A 199 9.06 4.02 15.40
CA LYS A 199 10.03 4.83 14.65
C LYS A 199 9.66 6.31 14.56
N ALA A 200 8.36 6.60 14.57
CA ALA A 200 7.83 7.96 14.59
C ALA A 200 7.76 8.58 16.00
N ASP A 201 8.33 7.92 17.02
CA ASP A 201 8.34 8.35 18.44
C ASP A 201 6.93 8.64 19.00
N ILE A 202 5.89 7.95 18.48
CA ILE A 202 4.50 8.10 18.94
C ILE A 202 4.25 7.24 20.19
N VAL A 203 4.80 6.02 20.19
CA VAL A 203 4.71 5.04 21.27
C VAL A 203 6.08 4.35 21.48
N LYS A 204 6.29 3.75 22.66
CA LYS A 204 7.51 2.97 22.94
C LYS A 204 7.40 1.54 22.41
N HIS A 205 6.22 0.96 22.48
CA HIS A 205 5.92 -0.38 22.00
C HIS A 205 4.73 -0.30 21.04
N TRP A 206 4.79 -1.04 19.94
CA TRP A 206 3.76 -0.96 18.88
C TRP A 206 2.36 -1.39 19.37
N GLU A 207 2.30 -2.27 20.37
CA GLU A 207 1.06 -2.74 21.01
C GLU A 207 0.29 -1.60 21.71
N GLU A 208 0.97 -0.53 22.07
CA GLU A 208 0.38 0.67 22.66
C GLU A 208 -0.36 1.54 21.62
N TYR A 209 -0.14 1.26 20.32
CA TYR A 209 -0.73 2.05 19.24
C TYR A 209 -2.04 1.42 18.77
N PRO A 210 -3.22 2.00 19.12
CA PRO A 210 -4.53 1.35 19.01
C PRO A 210 -5.00 1.11 17.57
N VAL A 211 -4.30 1.64 16.58
CA VAL A 211 -4.59 1.50 15.15
C VAL A 211 -3.49 0.77 14.40
N SER A 212 -2.77 -0.08 15.10
CA SER A 212 -1.95 -1.17 14.57
C SER A 212 -2.69 -2.49 14.75
N TYR A 213 -2.54 -3.37 13.79
CA TYR A 213 -3.15 -4.70 13.79
C TYR A 213 -2.22 -5.72 13.15
N VAL A 214 -2.20 -6.91 13.70
CA VAL A 214 -1.64 -8.12 13.09
C VAL A 214 -2.59 -9.28 13.36
N LYS A 215 -2.86 -10.07 12.32
CA LYS A 215 -3.66 -11.29 12.42
C LYS A 215 -2.89 -12.33 13.25
N SER A 216 -3.52 -12.84 14.30
CA SER A 216 -3.01 -13.92 15.18
C SER A 216 -3.06 -15.28 14.48
#